data_41695e3fffdc72173ac2d99f7da81589
#
_entry.id   41695e3fffdc72173ac2d99f7da81589
#
_cell.length_a   1.000
_cell.length_b   1.000
_cell.length_c   1.000
_cell.angle_alpha   90.00
_cell.angle_beta   90.00
_cell.angle_gamma   90.00
#
_symmetry.space_group_name_H-M   'P 1'
#
loop_
_entity.id
_entity.type
_entity.pdbx_description
1 polymer ?
#
loop_
_entity_poly.entity_id
_entity_poly.type
_entity_poly.pdbx_seq_one_letter_code
_entity_poly.pdbx_strand_id
1 'polypeptide(L)'
;FAVERQKKGIVVTNRVFWEIKHFYRREFEVGLRRTSELLGVDLPEEEAGNIAFHIVNARQDVGAGGDAMKAALLIGELTNIVTYRMHTSLNTESIHFSRFISHLQFFADRFFSGKLMDSEDDFLFRQMQSGYPEATDCAERIRTFLLRKYNVFLPNEETAYLALHIARLTKTTEDDTSTK
;
A
#
# COMPACT_ATOMS: atom_id res chain seq x y z
N PHE A 1 -14.37 -16.61 18.63
CA PHE A 1 -13.66 -17.40 17.60
C PHE A 1 -12.14 -17.32 17.76
N ALA A 2 -11.48 -16.12 17.80
CA ALA A 2 -10.02 -16.01 17.93
C ALA A 2 -9.48 -16.71 19.21
N VAL A 3 -10.07 -16.42 20.38
CA VAL A 3 -9.71 -17.04 21.66
C VAL A 3 -9.93 -18.55 21.67
N GLU A 4 -10.99 -19.03 21.02
CA GLU A 4 -11.24 -20.48 20.92
C GLU A 4 -10.21 -21.18 20.02
N ARG A 5 -9.82 -20.54 18.90
CA ARG A 5 -8.76 -21.07 18.04
C ARG A 5 -7.42 -21.12 18.79
N GLN A 6 -7.08 -20.04 19.50
CA GLN A 6 -5.86 -19.99 20.31
C GLN A 6 -5.83 -21.13 21.36
N LYS A 7 -6.93 -21.34 22.11
CA LYS A 7 -7.04 -22.43 23.08
C LYS A 7 -6.86 -23.82 22.47
N LYS A 8 -7.25 -23.98 21.19
CA LYS A 8 -7.13 -25.22 20.42
C LYS A 8 -5.81 -25.33 19.64
N GLY A 9 -4.91 -24.34 19.73
CA GLY A 9 -3.66 -24.32 18.98
C GLY A 9 -3.86 -24.20 17.45
N ILE A 10 -5.02 -23.70 17.01
CA ILE A 10 -5.33 -23.54 15.58
C ILE A 10 -4.82 -22.20 15.12
N VAL A 11 -3.83 -22.20 14.21
CA VAL A 11 -3.31 -21.00 13.53
C VAL A 11 -3.99 -20.86 12.18
N VAL A 12 -4.63 -19.72 11.93
CA VAL A 12 -5.23 -19.39 10.63
C VAL A 12 -4.41 -18.28 9.99
N THR A 13 -3.63 -18.62 8.98
CA THR A 13 -2.80 -17.66 8.24
C THR A 13 -3.62 -17.02 7.14
N ASN A 14 -3.66 -15.69 7.13
CA ASN A 14 -4.25 -14.91 6.04
C ASN A 14 -3.23 -14.78 4.90
N ARG A 15 -3.67 -14.97 3.65
CA ARG A 15 -2.81 -14.87 2.45
C ARG A 15 -2.21 -13.48 2.26
N VAL A 16 -2.83 -12.45 2.82
CA VAL A 16 -2.37 -11.04 2.78
C VAL A 16 -1.89 -10.56 4.16
N PHE A 17 -1.45 -11.48 5.01
CA PHE A 17 -0.98 -11.16 6.37
C PHE A 17 0.17 -10.15 6.34
N TRP A 18 1.16 -10.36 5.46
CA TRP A 18 2.32 -9.48 5.34
C TRP A 18 1.90 -8.07 4.90
N GLU A 19 1.05 -7.96 3.89
CA GLU A 19 0.52 -6.71 3.36
C GLU A 19 -0.31 -5.98 4.41
N ILE A 20 -1.17 -6.68 5.14
CA ILE A 20 -1.95 -6.08 6.23
C ILE A 20 -1.02 -5.57 7.35
N LYS A 21 -0.05 -6.35 7.77
CA LYS A 21 0.88 -5.97 8.84
C LYS A 21 1.69 -4.71 8.47
N HIS A 22 2.13 -4.59 7.23
CA HIS A 22 3.02 -3.51 6.78
C HIS A 22 2.30 -2.31 6.19
N PHE A 23 1.20 -2.53 5.46
CA PHE A 23 0.50 -1.46 4.76
C PHE A 23 -0.69 -0.90 5.57
N TYR A 24 -1.24 -1.67 6.50
CA TYR A 24 -2.35 -1.27 7.37
C TYR A 24 -1.93 -1.37 8.84
N ARG A 25 -0.75 -0.84 9.12
CA ARG A 25 -0.08 -0.94 10.43
C ARG A 25 -0.97 -0.46 11.58
N ARG A 26 -1.73 0.62 11.36
CA ARG A 26 -2.63 1.18 12.38
C ARG A 26 -3.75 0.21 12.75
N GLU A 27 -4.37 -0.39 11.77
CA GLU A 27 -5.42 -1.38 11.94
C GLU A 27 -4.86 -2.67 12.56
N PHE A 28 -3.63 -3.06 12.17
CA PHE A 28 -2.92 -4.18 12.75
C PHE A 28 -2.60 -3.96 14.24
N GLU A 29 -2.12 -2.78 14.62
CA GLU A 29 -1.85 -2.42 16.02
C GLU A 29 -3.14 -2.40 16.86
N VAL A 30 -4.25 -1.93 16.30
CA VAL A 30 -5.57 -2.00 16.95
C VAL A 30 -5.97 -3.47 17.17
N GLY A 31 -5.84 -4.32 16.16
CA GLY A 31 -6.12 -5.75 16.24
C GLY A 31 -5.28 -6.45 17.32
N LEU A 32 -3.99 -6.12 17.40
CA LEU A 32 -3.07 -6.74 18.33
C LEU A 32 -3.29 -6.26 19.78
N ARG A 33 -3.21 -4.94 20.01
CA ARG A 33 -3.21 -4.38 21.37
C ARG A 33 -4.62 -4.29 21.97
N ARG A 34 -5.55 -3.63 21.26
CA ARG A 34 -6.89 -3.38 21.82
C ARG A 34 -7.69 -4.65 22.01
N THR A 35 -7.54 -5.61 21.11
CA THR A 35 -8.26 -6.88 21.23
C THR A 35 -7.67 -7.71 22.36
N SER A 36 -6.35 -7.75 22.51
CA SER A 36 -5.69 -8.45 23.63
C SER A 36 -6.08 -7.84 24.97
N GLU A 37 -6.08 -6.50 25.09
CA GLU A 37 -6.55 -5.78 26.29
C GLU A 37 -8.01 -6.12 26.64
N LEU A 38 -8.92 -6.07 25.66
CA LEU A 38 -10.35 -6.32 25.87
C LEU A 38 -10.68 -7.76 26.22
N LEU A 39 -9.92 -8.71 25.67
CA LEU A 39 -10.16 -10.15 25.88
C LEU A 39 -9.34 -10.70 27.06
N GLY A 40 -8.38 -9.93 27.60
CA GLY A 40 -7.49 -10.39 28.67
C GLY A 40 -6.58 -11.55 28.26
N VAL A 41 -6.24 -11.65 26.97
CA VAL A 41 -5.37 -12.70 26.42
C VAL A 41 -4.41 -12.11 25.39
N ASP A 42 -3.18 -12.63 25.35
CA ASP A 42 -2.24 -12.27 24.29
C ASP A 42 -2.62 -13.01 23.01
N LEU A 43 -3.03 -12.23 22.00
CA LEU A 43 -3.38 -12.79 20.69
C LEU A 43 -2.13 -12.97 19.83
N PRO A 44 -2.01 -14.08 19.11
CA PRO A 44 -0.98 -14.25 18.07
C PRO A 44 -1.10 -13.19 16.98
N GLU A 45 0.03 -12.84 16.36
CA GLU A 45 0.05 -11.86 15.28
C GLU A 45 -0.87 -12.23 14.10
N GLU A 46 -1.01 -13.51 13.81
CA GLU A 46 -1.91 -14.02 12.77
C GLU A 46 -3.37 -13.68 13.05
N GLU A 47 -3.81 -13.78 14.30
CA GLU A 47 -5.17 -13.39 14.69
C GLU A 47 -5.33 -11.86 14.67
N ALA A 48 -4.30 -11.11 15.07
CA ALA A 48 -4.29 -9.66 14.91
C ALA A 48 -4.40 -9.25 13.43
N GLY A 49 -3.70 -9.94 12.53
CA GLY A 49 -3.81 -9.74 11.09
C GLY A 49 -5.20 -10.03 10.55
N ASN A 50 -5.86 -11.09 11.02
CA ASN A 50 -7.24 -11.40 10.64
C ASN A 50 -8.22 -10.33 11.12
N ILE A 51 -8.05 -9.83 12.35
CA ILE A 51 -8.89 -8.75 12.90
C ILE A 51 -8.65 -7.46 12.12
N ALA A 52 -7.41 -7.10 11.86
CA ALA A 52 -7.05 -5.93 11.07
C ALA A 52 -7.65 -6.01 9.65
N PHE A 53 -7.60 -7.17 9.01
CA PHE A 53 -8.24 -7.40 7.72
C PHE A 53 -9.75 -7.10 7.76
N HIS A 54 -10.46 -7.54 8.80
CA HIS A 54 -11.88 -7.22 8.97
C HIS A 54 -12.13 -5.72 9.23
N ILE A 55 -11.25 -5.04 9.99
CA ILE A 55 -11.34 -3.59 10.21
C ILE A 55 -11.17 -2.84 8.88
N VAL A 56 -10.19 -3.21 8.06
CA VAL A 56 -9.94 -2.60 6.76
C VAL A 56 -11.14 -2.81 5.82
N ASN A 57 -11.67 -4.04 5.75
CA ASN A 57 -12.87 -4.33 4.96
C ASN A 57 -14.07 -3.48 5.41
N ALA A 58 -14.31 -3.36 6.71
CA ALA A 58 -15.43 -2.59 7.23
C ALA A 58 -15.34 -1.08 6.93
N ARG A 59 -14.13 -0.53 6.77
CA ARG A 59 -13.94 0.88 6.38
C ARG A 59 -14.21 1.15 4.92
N GLN A 60 -14.05 0.16 4.06
CA GLN A 60 -14.30 0.28 2.62
C GLN A 60 -15.77 0.04 2.23
N ASP A 61 -16.62 -0.29 3.21
CA ASP A 61 -17.99 -0.77 3.01
C ASP A 61 -19.02 0.33 2.68
N VAL A 62 -18.59 1.52 2.31
CA VAL A 62 -19.51 2.58 1.89
C VAL A 62 -19.54 2.66 0.35
N GLY A 63 -20.10 1.61 -0.27
CA GLY A 63 -20.72 1.76 -1.61
C GLY A 63 -20.03 1.14 -2.82
N ALA A 64 -18.89 0.48 -2.67
CA ALA A 64 -18.37 -0.39 -3.72
C ALA A 64 -17.56 -1.47 -3.03
N GLY A 65 -17.96 -2.73 -3.08
CA GLY A 65 -17.30 -3.87 -2.47
C GLY A 65 -15.77 -3.89 -2.67
N GLY A 66 -15.12 -2.95 -2.05
CA GLY A 66 -13.69 -2.70 -2.04
C GLY A 66 -13.06 -3.81 -1.27
N ASP A 67 -12.64 -4.80 -1.99
CA ASP A 67 -11.98 -5.96 -1.48
C ASP A 67 -10.62 -5.48 -0.93
N ALA A 68 -10.54 -5.28 0.39
CA ALA A 68 -9.29 -4.91 1.08
C ALA A 68 -8.13 -5.83 0.68
N MET A 69 -8.46 -7.07 0.35
CA MET A 69 -7.50 -8.02 -0.20
C MET A 69 -6.95 -7.57 -1.56
N LYS A 70 -7.82 -7.11 -2.47
CA LYS A 70 -7.38 -6.62 -3.79
C LYS A 70 -6.52 -5.37 -3.65
N ALA A 71 -6.93 -4.44 -2.75
CA ALA A 71 -6.16 -3.23 -2.48
C ALA A 71 -4.78 -3.57 -1.89
N ALA A 72 -4.72 -4.45 -0.88
CA ALA A 72 -3.46 -4.88 -0.27
C ALA A 72 -2.53 -5.57 -1.29
N LEU A 73 -3.07 -6.48 -2.10
CA LEU A 73 -2.31 -7.14 -3.16
C LEU A 73 -1.80 -6.16 -4.22
N LEU A 74 -2.64 -5.22 -4.65
CA LEU A 74 -2.22 -4.17 -5.60
C LEU A 74 -1.08 -3.33 -5.02
N ILE A 75 -1.21 -2.85 -3.78
CA ILE A 75 -0.17 -2.06 -3.11
C ILE A 75 1.14 -2.85 -3.05
N GLY A 76 1.09 -4.15 -2.70
CA GLY A 76 2.25 -5.03 -2.70
C GLY A 76 2.93 -5.13 -4.07
N GLU A 77 2.15 -5.31 -5.14
CA GLU A 77 2.66 -5.39 -6.51
C GLU A 77 3.30 -4.08 -6.96
N LEU A 78 2.67 -2.93 -6.69
CA LEU A 78 3.21 -1.61 -7.01
C LEU A 78 4.50 -1.33 -6.22
N THR A 79 4.53 -1.68 -4.93
CA THR A 79 5.72 -1.56 -4.09
C THR A 79 6.88 -2.39 -4.63
N ASN A 80 6.62 -3.63 -5.07
CA ASN A 80 7.62 -4.49 -5.69
C ASN A 80 8.17 -3.89 -7.01
N ILE A 81 7.31 -3.31 -7.87
CA ILE A 81 7.76 -2.64 -9.10
C ILE A 81 8.71 -1.50 -8.76
N VAL A 82 8.35 -0.67 -7.76
CA VAL A 82 9.17 0.47 -7.33
C VAL A 82 10.52 -0.01 -6.77
N THR A 83 10.50 -0.97 -5.86
CA THR A 83 11.72 -1.54 -5.25
C THR A 83 12.68 -2.07 -6.31
N TYR A 84 12.16 -2.87 -7.25
CA TYR A 84 12.95 -3.45 -8.32
C TYR A 84 13.50 -2.41 -9.28
N ARG A 85 12.66 -1.45 -9.71
CA ARG A 85 13.05 -0.45 -10.72
C ARG A 85 14.01 0.59 -10.17
N MET A 86 13.81 1.01 -8.93
CA MET A 86 14.63 2.04 -8.29
C MET A 86 15.87 1.47 -7.58
N HIS A 87 16.08 0.14 -7.64
CA HIS A 87 17.20 -0.55 -6.98
C HIS A 87 17.38 -0.15 -5.51
N THR A 88 16.28 0.09 -4.81
CA THR A 88 16.29 0.55 -3.43
C THR A 88 15.73 -0.49 -2.48
N SER A 89 16.34 -0.64 -1.31
CA SER A 89 15.76 -1.38 -0.20
C SER A 89 14.85 -0.45 0.58
N LEU A 90 13.55 -0.76 0.61
CA LEU A 90 12.58 0.07 1.33
C LEU A 90 12.71 -0.16 2.84
N ASN A 91 13.06 0.89 3.57
CA ASN A 91 13.00 0.87 5.03
C ASN A 91 11.53 1.03 5.47
N THR A 92 10.89 -0.09 5.84
CA THR A 92 9.48 -0.15 6.25
C THR A 92 9.17 0.67 7.51
N GLU A 93 10.18 1.00 8.32
CA GLU A 93 10.04 1.83 9.53
C GLU A 93 10.16 3.34 9.24
N SER A 94 10.56 3.72 8.02
CA SER A 94 10.73 5.13 7.67
C SER A 94 9.40 5.84 7.49
N ILE A 95 9.37 7.15 7.84
CA ILE A 95 8.22 8.01 7.59
C ILE A 95 7.93 8.17 6.10
N HIS A 96 8.96 8.08 5.26
CA HIS A 96 8.83 8.19 3.80
C HIS A 96 8.12 6.98 3.23
N PHE A 97 8.46 5.78 3.69
CA PHE A 97 7.75 4.56 3.34
C PHE A 97 6.28 4.63 3.78
N SER A 98 6.02 5.01 5.05
CA SER A 98 4.65 5.14 5.56
C SER A 98 3.80 6.12 4.75
N ARG A 99 4.37 7.26 4.32
CA ARG A 99 3.70 8.22 3.44
C ARG A 99 3.44 7.64 2.04
N PHE A 100 4.45 6.99 1.46
CA PHE A 100 4.29 6.34 0.17
C PHE A 100 3.17 5.30 0.18
N ILE A 101 3.13 4.42 1.19
CA ILE A 101 2.05 3.44 1.36
C ILE A 101 0.69 4.12 1.52
N SER A 102 0.60 5.20 2.30
CA SER A 102 -0.66 5.95 2.44
C SER A 102 -1.17 6.49 1.08
N HIS A 103 -0.27 6.97 0.23
CA HIS A 103 -0.65 7.42 -1.11
C HIS A 103 -1.06 6.26 -2.02
N LEU A 104 -0.40 5.10 -1.91
CA LEU A 104 -0.83 3.89 -2.64
C LEU A 104 -2.19 3.38 -2.16
N GLN A 105 -2.53 3.51 -0.87
CA GLN A 105 -3.86 3.19 -0.35
C GLN A 105 -4.94 4.07 -0.99
N PHE A 106 -4.75 5.40 -1.00
CA PHE A 106 -5.68 6.32 -1.68
C PHE A 106 -5.76 6.07 -3.18
N PHE A 107 -4.65 5.73 -3.81
CA PHE A 107 -4.64 5.34 -5.22
C PHE A 107 -5.46 4.06 -5.44
N ALA A 108 -5.26 3.02 -4.64
CA ALA A 108 -5.98 1.75 -4.76
C ALA A 108 -7.51 1.95 -4.57
N ASP A 109 -7.90 2.81 -3.63
CA ASP A 109 -9.32 3.17 -3.41
C ASP A 109 -9.93 3.83 -4.66
N ARG A 110 -9.23 4.80 -5.28
CA ARG A 110 -9.67 5.43 -6.52
C ARG A 110 -9.69 4.45 -7.69
N PHE A 111 -8.67 3.62 -7.78
CA PHE A 111 -8.51 2.63 -8.84
C PHE A 111 -9.68 1.64 -8.87
N PHE A 112 -9.99 1.01 -7.72
CA PHE A 112 -11.08 0.02 -7.64
C PHE A 112 -12.47 0.65 -7.63
N SER A 113 -12.60 1.91 -7.23
CA SER A 113 -13.88 2.64 -7.33
C SER A 113 -14.13 3.28 -8.69
N GLY A 114 -13.16 3.19 -9.63
CA GLY A 114 -13.26 3.82 -10.95
C GLY A 114 -13.23 5.35 -10.93
N LYS A 115 -12.66 5.95 -9.87
CA LYS A 115 -12.58 7.40 -9.64
C LYS A 115 -11.15 7.91 -9.80
N LEU A 116 -10.46 7.44 -10.84
CA LEU A 116 -9.12 7.92 -11.15
C LEU A 116 -9.13 9.42 -11.46
N MET A 117 -8.11 10.12 -11.01
CA MET A 117 -7.92 11.52 -11.30
C MET A 117 -7.49 11.67 -12.76
N ASP A 118 -8.20 12.51 -13.47
CA ASP A 118 -7.89 12.89 -14.84
C ASP A 118 -8.01 14.42 -14.96
N SER A 119 -7.05 15.02 -15.63
CA SER A 119 -7.00 16.44 -15.87
C SER A 119 -6.75 16.68 -17.35
N GLU A 120 -7.39 17.70 -17.93
CA GLU A 120 -7.11 18.13 -19.30
C GLU A 120 -5.70 18.72 -19.46
N ASP A 121 -5.07 19.12 -18.33
CA ASP A 121 -3.73 19.71 -18.31
C ASP A 121 -2.66 18.70 -17.89
N ASP A 122 -1.79 18.37 -18.82
CA ASP A 122 -0.60 17.52 -18.60
C ASP A 122 0.56 18.24 -17.90
N PHE A 123 0.35 19.40 -17.31
CA PHE A 123 1.42 20.21 -16.75
C PHE A 123 2.25 19.43 -15.71
N LEU A 124 1.59 18.82 -14.73
CA LEU A 124 2.28 18.05 -13.68
C LEU A 124 3.08 16.89 -14.28
N PHE A 125 2.48 16.16 -15.23
CA PHE A 125 3.15 15.03 -15.89
C PHE A 125 4.41 15.48 -16.64
N ARG A 126 4.35 16.57 -17.40
CA ARG A 126 5.53 17.14 -18.08
C ARG A 126 6.60 17.62 -17.10
N GLN A 127 6.22 18.21 -15.98
CA GLN A 127 7.16 18.61 -14.93
C GLN A 127 7.86 17.39 -14.31
N MET A 128 7.14 16.32 -14.08
CA MET A 128 7.73 15.08 -13.56
C MET A 128 8.67 14.41 -14.58
N GLN A 129 8.30 14.36 -15.86
CA GLN A 129 9.19 13.85 -16.92
C GLN A 129 10.51 14.63 -17.00
N SER A 130 10.46 15.95 -16.88
CA SER A 130 11.64 16.80 -16.95
C SER A 130 12.49 16.77 -15.69
N GLY A 131 11.86 16.85 -14.51
CA GLY A 131 12.55 16.99 -13.24
C GLY A 131 12.95 15.67 -12.58
N TYR A 132 12.21 14.58 -12.86
CA TYR A 132 12.37 13.26 -12.22
C TYR A 132 12.16 12.12 -13.23
N PRO A 133 13.01 12.02 -14.27
CA PRO A 133 12.80 11.08 -15.38
C PRO A 133 12.79 9.61 -14.93
N GLU A 134 13.63 9.22 -13.98
CA GLU A 134 13.68 7.83 -13.46
C GLU A 134 12.41 7.44 -12.69
N ALA A 135 11.90 8.35 -11.84
CA ALA A 135 10.66 8.12 -11.12
C ALA A 135 9.45 8.08 -12.08
N THR A 136 9.50 8.91 -13.13
CA THR A 136 8.47 8.90 -14.18
C THR A 136 8.50 7.62 -14.99
N ASP A 137 9.67 7.11 -15.38
CA ASP A 137 9.79 5.79 -16.04
C ASP A 137 9.26 4.67 -15.14
N CYS A 138 9.52 4.73 -13.84
CA CYS A 138 8.96 3.77 -12.89
C CYS A 138 7.42 3.84 -12.84
N ALA A 139 6.84 5.03 -12.81
CA ALA A 139 5.39 5.24 -12.84
C ALA A 139 4.76 4.78 -14.18
N GLU A 140 5.44 4.96 -15.31
CA GLU A 140 5.02 4.43 -16.62
C GLU A 140 5.03 2.88 -16.66
N ARG A 141 5.94 2.24 -15.96
CA ARG A 141 5.92 0.78 -15.80
C ARG A 141 4.72 0.32 -14.99
N ILE A 142 4.37 1.07 -13.94
CA ILE A 142 3.12 0.83 -13.18
C ILE A 142 1.91 0.99 -14.10
N ARG A 143 1.83 2.07 -14.90
CA ARG A 143 0.77 2.28 -15.91
C ARG A 143 0.64 1.06 -16.85
N THR A 144 1.76 0.60 -17.39
CA THR A 144 1.80 -0.55 -18.30
C THR A 144 1.36 -1.84 -17.59
N PHE A 145 1.77 -2.06 -16.35
CA PHE A 145 1.35 -3.19 -15.53
C PHE A 145 -0.16 -3.19 -15.30
N LEU A 146 -0.73 -2.04 -14.90
CA LEU A 146 -2.16 -1.90 -14.64
C LEU A 146 -3.00 -2.12 -15.92
N LEU A 147 -2.54 -1.59 -17.04
CA LEU A 147 -3.19 -1.83 -18.34
C LEU A 147 -3.21 -3.32 -18.69
N ARG A 148 -2.08 -4.02 -18.52
CA ARG A 148 -1.97 -5.44 -18.88
C ARG A 148 -2.76 -6.35 -17.95
N LYS A 149 -2.76 -6.07 -16.66
CA LYS A 149 -3.35 -6.95 -15.65
C LYS A 149 -4.84 -6.69 -15.43
N TYR A 150 -5.22 -5.42 -15.41
CA TYR A 150 -6.58 -4.99 -15.05
C TYR A 150 -7.36 -4.41 -16.22
N ASN A 151 -6.72 -4.23 -17.39
CA ASN A 151 -7.29 -3.56 -18.57
C ASN A 151 -7.77 -2.13 -18.25
N VAL A 152 -7.07 -1.43 -17.36
CA VAL A 152 -7.36 -0.04 -16.95
C VAL A 152 -6.22 0.85 -17.40
N PHE A 153 -6.55 1.87 -18.21
CA PHE A 153 -5.61 2.90 -18.60
C PHE A 153 -5.48 3.93 -17.48
N LEU A 154 -4.24 4.21 -17.07
CA LEU A 154 -3.96 5.18 -16.03
C LEU A 154 -3.76 6.57 -16.65
N PRO A 155 -4.54 7.60 -16.26
CA PRO A 155 -4.36 8.97 -16.75
C PRO A 155 -2.99 9.56 -16.41
N ASN A 156 -2.58 10.60 -17.15
CA ASN A 156 -1.31 11.30 -16.93
C ASN A 156 -1.23 11.90 -15.53
N GLU A 157 -2.34 12.41 -15.00
CA GLU A 157 -2.41 12.97 -13.64
C GLU A 157 -2.04 11.93 -12.57
N GLU A 158 -2.68 10.75 -12.58
CA GLU A 158 -2.35 9.68 -11.65
C GLU A 158 -0.91 9.19 -11.82
N THR A 159 -0.42 9.09 -13.05
CA THR A 159 0.96 8.71 -13.33
C THR A 159 1.95 9.73 -12.77
N ALA A 160 1.64 11.03 -12.88
CA ALA A 160 2.44 12.11 -12.32
C ALA A 160 2.46 12.08 -10.78
N TYR A 161 1.33 11.83 -10.14
CA TYR A 161 1.27 11.69 -8.68
C TYR A 161 2.07 10.48 -8.19
N LEU A 162 1.96 9.33 -8.87
CA LEU A 162 2.81 8.18 -8.54
C LEU A 162 4.29 8.51 -8.68
N ALA A 163 4.70 9.15 -9.80
CA ALA A 163 6.09 9.58 -10.02
C ALA A 163 6.59 10.52 -8.92
N LEU A 164 5.77 11.49 -8.49
CA LEU A 164 6.09 12.40 -7.40
C LEU A 164 6.39 11.66 -6.08
N HIS A 165 5.56 10.69 -5.73
CA HIS A 165 5.73 9.94 -4.49
C HIS A 165 6.91 8.97 -4.56
N ILE A 166 7.17 8.38 -5.72
CA ILE A 166 8.36 7.56 -5.98
C ILE A 166 9.63 8.40 -5.85
N ALA A 167 9.68 9.59 -6.47
CA ALA A 167 10.82 10.50 -6.39
C ALA A 167 11.12 10.93 -4.94
N ARG A 168 10.09 11.16 -4.13
CA ARG A 168 10.28 11.50 -2.71
C ARG A 168 10.78 10.34 -1.88
N LEU A 169 10.34 9.12 -2.19
CA LEU A 169 10.76 7.92 -1.49
C LEU A 169 12.25 7.64 -1.72
N THR A 170 12.74 7.84 -2.94
CA THR A 170 14.12 7.50 -3.32
C THR A 170 15.15 8.55 -2.92
N LYS A 171 14.81 9.85 -2.95
CA LYS A 171 15.73 10.92 -2.51
C LYS A 171 16.22 10.78 -1.08
N THR A 172 15.41 10.30 -0.18
CA THR A 172 15.74 10.16 1.24
C THR A 172 16.60 8.93 1.54
N THR A 173 16.59 7.93 0.67
CA THR A 173 17.53 6.78 0.79
C THR A 173 18.97 7.18 0.46
N GLU A 174 19.17 8.21 -0.35
CA GLU A 174 20.51 8.75 -0.68
C GLU A 174 21.07 9.60 0.46
N ASP A 175 20.23 10.37 1.15
CA ASP A 175 20.64 11.20 2.28
C ASP A 175 21.04 10.37 3.51
N ASP A 176 20.34 9.25 3.78
CA ASP A 176 20.63 8.33 4.90
C ASP A 176 21.91 7.51 4.66
N THR A 177 22.33 7.31 3.41
CA THR A 177 23.59 6.59 3.08
C THR A 177 24.82 7.50 3.06
N SER A 178 24.64 8.82 2.97
CA SER A 178 25.73 9.81 2.96
C SER A 178 26.19 10.27 4.34
N THR A 179 25.54 9.78 5.42
CA THR A 179 25.84 10.21 6.82
C THR A 179 26.48 9.07 7.66
N LYS A 180 27.05 8.04 7.00
CA LYS A 180 27.81 6.99 7.69
C LYS A 180 29.28 7.01 7.31
#